data_bd6fa27f25384a858635704558f69cb1
#
_entry.id   bd6fa27f25384a858635704558f69cb1
#
_cell.length_a   1.000
_cell.length_b   1.000
_cell.length_c   1.000
_cell.angle_alpha   90.00
_cell.angle_beta   90.00
_cell.angle_gamma   90.00
#
_symmetry.space_group_name_H-M   'P 1'
#
loop_
_entity.id
_entity.type
_entity.pdbx_description
1 polymer ?
#
loop_
_entity_poly.entity_id
_entity_poly.type
_entity_poly.pdbx_seq_one_letter_code
_entity_poly.pdbx_strand_id
1 'polypeptide(L)'
;MWLPLFALFFLPTPVIAFLAGVVKIVKAFKERRASADELFGLALVVLSLTGRWWLRYLRPMSEDEPKTIAPERRGVTLGAGGVALAWEECGPADAPAILLCHGWSLTQEIWYYQKKALSKNYRVIAWDMRANGRSAEPINDDYSVDTLLFDMAAIFDASGAGRHPDGCLLVGHSLGAMLLPLFAERFPEQMRHVRGLAMLAGTDRPLLETMRGRRWLAPTRKILWEPLGKILAKWPTLFEIGARGIWQTGCLHMALMYGLHCGRESRGQNDFVAERCARFSMGATGLGAIACFGFDAREALPLISVPVLLMTGDLDVNMPIEIQREMAARIPDAELVIHKNCGHLNLLECYDEVNENLERFAARCFEG
;
A
#
# COMPACT_ATOMS: atom_id res chain seq x y z
N MET A 1 3.91 -3.59 -6.25
CA MET A 1 3.91 -4.91 -6.89
C MET A 1 5.27 -5.37 -7.39
N TRP A 2 6.23 -4.49 -7.59
CA TRP A 2 7.61 -4.88 -7.81
C TRP A 2 8.26 -5.52 -6.58
N LEU A 3 7.78 -5.24 -5.36
CA LEU A 3 8.42 -5.74 -4.16
C LEU A 3 8.59 -7.27 -4.13
N PRO A 4 7.59 -8.12 -4.41
CA PRO A 4 7.80 -9.55 -4.46
C PRO A 4 8.62 -9.97 -5.68
N LEU A 5 8.43 -9.34 -6.84
CA LEU A 5 9.23 -9.58 -8.04
C LEU A 5 10.64 -9.03 -7.89
N PHE A 6 10.77 -7.81 -7.37
CA PHE A 6 12.05 -7.22 -7.04
C PHE A 6 12.77 -8.04 -5.97
N ALA A 7 12.04 -8.51 -4.95
CA ALA A 7 12.60 -9.43 -3.98
C ALA A 7 13.16 -10.68 -4.64
N LEU A 8 12.45 -11.29 -5.58
CA LEU A 8 12.92 -12.50 -6.28
C LEU A 8 14.09 -12.27 -7.22
N PHE A 9 14.10 -11.15 -7.97
CA PHE A 9 15.19 -10.84 -8.89
C PHE A 9 16.38 -10.16 -8.20
N PHE A 10 16.14 -9.38 -7.12
CA PHE A 10 17.18 -8.64 -6.43
C PHE A 10 17.57 -9.21 -5.06
N LEU A 11 16.80 -10.17 -4.50
CA LEU A 11 17.20 -10.91 -3.30
C LEU A 11 18.62 -11.51 -3.43
N PRO A 12 18.99 -12.18 -4.56
CA PRO A 12 20.34 -12.68 -4.70
C PRO A 12 21.36 -11.58 -4.96
N THR A 13 20.98 -10.44 -5.54
CA THR A 13 21.98 -9.43 -5.99
C THR A 13 22.80 -8.83 -4.84
N PRO A 14 22.22 -8.37 -3.71
CA PRO A 14 23.02 -7.90 -2.58
C PRO A 14 23.83 -9.00 -1.93
N VAL A 15 23.27 -10.21 -1.83
CA VAL A 15 23.96 -11.37 -1.25
C VAL A 15 25.10 -11.82 -2.18
N ILE A 16 24.85 -11.86 -3.49
CA ILE A 16 25.88 -12.18 -4.49
C ILE A 16 26.96 -11.10 -4.48
N ALA A 17 26.61 -9.81 -4.44
CA ALA A 17 27.56 -8.72 -4.37
C ALA A 17 28.40 -8.79 -3.09
N PHE A 18 27.78 -9.05 -1.94
CA PHE A 18 28.46 -9.25 -0.67
C PHE A 18 29.41 -10.44 -0.73
N LEU A 19 28.92 -11.60 -1.16
CA LEU A 19 29.75 -12.82 -1.27
C LEU A 19 30.89 -12.66 -2.29
N ALA A 20 30.62 -12.04 -3.44
CA ALA A 20 31.65 -11.75 -4.43
C ALA A 20 32.71 -10.78 -3.85
N GLY A 21 32.29 -9.78 -3.09
CA GLY A 21 33.17 -8.87 -2.38
C GLY A 21 34.06 -9.60 -1.37
N VAL A 22 33.45 -10.46 -0.54
CA VAL A 22 34.19 -11.26 0.45
C VAL A 22 35.17 -12.20 -0.24
N VAL A 23 34.77 -12.88 -1.32
CA VAL A 23 35.67 -13.77 -2.08
C VAL A 23 36.88 -13.01 -2.65
N LYS A 24 36.63 -11.79 -3.20
CA LYS A 24 37.72 -10.94 -3.72
C LYS A 24 38.70 -10.52 -2.61
N ILE A 25 38.16 -10.12 -1.44
CA ILE A 25 38.99 -9.74 -0.27
C ILE A 25 39.80 -10.94 0.23
N VAL A 26 39.19 -12.11 0.37
CA VAL A 26 39.87 -13.34 0.81
C VAL A 26 40.98 -13.77 -0.17
N LYS A 27 40.70 -13.66 -1.47
CA LYS A 27 41.70 -13.95 -2.51
C LYS A 27 42.90 -13.05 -2.39
N ALA A 28 42.69 -11.81 -2.23
CA ALA A 28 43.70 -10.79 -2.04
C ALA A 28 44.54 -11.00 -0.79
N PHE A 29 43.92 -11.31 0.30
CA PHE A 29 44.64 -11.64 1.54
C PHE A 29 45.60 -12.85 1.36
N LYS A 30 45.17 -13.82 0.56
CA LYS A 30 46.01 -14.97 0.20
C LYS A 30 47.20 -14.62 -0.71
N GLU A 31 46.98 -13.73 -1.66
CA GLU A 31 47.96 -13.33 -2.66
C GLU A 31 48.92 -12.22 -2.15
N ARG A 32 48.72 -11.67 -0.95
CA ARG A 32 49.49 -10.59 -0.33
C ARG A 32 49.71 -9.36 -1.23
N ARG A 33 48.75 -9.06 -2.10
CA ARG A 33 48.77 -7.91 -3.00
C ARG A 33 47.43 -7.19 -2.92
N ALA A 34 47.49 -5.89 -2.57
CA ALA A 34 46.35 -5.03 -2.74
C ALA A 34 46.21 -4.69 -4.22
N SER A 35 45.14 -5.19 -4.85
CA SER A 35 44.82 -4.94 -6.25
C SER A 35 43.55 -4.08 -6.36
N ALA A 36 43.31 -3.55 -7.57
CA ALA A 36 42.01 -2.85 -7.83
C ALA A 36 40.80 -3.76 -7.55
N ASP A 37 40.96 -5.08 -7.67
CA ASP A 37 39.90 -6.07 -7.37
C ASP A 37 39.51 -6.11 -5.90
N GLU A 38 40.43 -5.88 -4.98
CA GLU A 38 40.17 -5.85 -3.54
C GLU A 38 39.45 -4.59 -3.14
N LEU A 39 39.88 -3.44 -3.65
CA LEU A 39 39.18 -2.18 -3.45
C LEU A 39 37.76 -2.26 -3.99
N PHE A 40 37.57 -2.89 -5.15
CA PHE A 40 36.25 -3.14 -5.70
C PHE A 40 35.45 -4.12 -4.84
N GLY A 41 36.09 -5.19 -4.33
CA GLY A 41 35.45 -6.13 -3.39
C GLY A 41 35.02 -5.44 -2.10
N LEU A 42 35.88 -4.59 -1.52
CA LEU A 42 35.54 -3.80 -0.35
C LEU A 42 34.39 -2.82 -0.62
N ALA A 43 34.42 -2.13 -1.77
CA ALA A 43 33.34 -1.23 -2.19
C ALA A 43 32.01 -1.99 -2.32
N LEU A 44 31.97 -3.19 -2.88
CA LEU A 44 30.76 -4.02 -2.96
C LEU A 44 30.24 -4.40 -1.58
N VAL A 45 31.11 -4.78 -0.65
CA VAL A 45 30.72 -5.10 0.74
C VAL A 45 30.16 -3.86 1.43
N VAL A 46 30.85 -2.73 1.34
CA VAL A 46 30.41 -1.47 1.95
C VAL A 46 29.06 -1.04 1.39
N LEU A 47 28.88 -1.03 0.06
CA LEU A 47 27.61 -0.68 -0.57
C LEU A 47 26.49 -1.66 -0.18
N SER A 48 26.79 -2.96 -0.09
CA SER A 48 25.79 -3.96 0.34
C SER A 48 25.33 -3.76 1.79
N LEU A 49 26.15 -3.16 2.64
CA LEU A 49 25.82 -2.92 4.05
C LEU A 49 25.29 -1.50 4.32
N THR A 50 25.66 -0.54 3.49
CA THR A 50 25.41 0.89 3.74
C THR A 50 24.66 1.60 2.62
N GLY A 51 24.28 0.88 1.56
CA GLY A 51 23.70 1.50 0.36
C GLY A 51 22.51 2.40 0.64
N ARG A 52 21.64 2.02 1.60
CA ARG A 52 20.47 2.83 1.99
C ARG A 52 20.84 4.25 2.44
N TRP A 53 21.99 4.41 3.11
CA TRP A 53 22.43 5.71 3.62
C TRP A 53 22.82 6.69 2.51
N TRP A 54 23.25 6.16 1.35
CA TRP A 54 23.65 6.93 0.19
C TRP A 54 22.52 7.14 -0.81
N LEU A 55 21.78 6.08 -1.12
CA LEU A 55 20.74 6.12 -2.14
C LEU A 55 19.54 6.99 -1.76
N ARG A 56 19.24 7.13 -0.47
CA ARG A 56 18.20 8.06 -0.02
C ARG A 56 18.49 9.52 -0.39
N TYR A 57 19.78 9.90 -0.54
CA TYR A 57 20.16 11.26 -0.94
C TYR A 57 19.86 11.58 -2.42
N LEU A 58 19.39 10.61 -3.21
CA LEU A 58 18.89 10.85 -4.56
C LEU A 58 17.58 11.65 -4.58
N ARG A 59 16.94 11.85 -3.42
CA ARG A 59 15.73 12.66 -3.27
C ARG A 59 15.95 13.81 -2.30
N PRO A 60 15.31 14.97 -2.54
CA PRO A 60 15.38 16.11 -1.62
C PRO A 60 14.65 15.79 -0.31
N MET A 61 14.96 16.52 0.74
CA MET A 61 14.14 16.56 1.95
C MET A 61 12.94 17.48 1.73
N SER A 62 11.83 17.17 2.39
CA SER A 62 10.68 18.05 2.54
C SER A 62 10.67 18.69 3.93
N GLU A 63 9.95 19.79 4.10
CA GLU A 63 9.72 20.39 5.40
C GLU A 63 8.79 19.53 6.27
N ASP A 64 7.84 18.83 5.64
CA ASP A 64 6.88 17.95 6.31
C ASP A 64 7.11 16.48 5.91
N GLU A 65 8.04 15.83 6.59
CA GLU A 65 8.31 14.41 6.39
C GLU A 65 7.34 13.54 7.22
N PRO A 66 6.86 12.39 6.68
CA PRO A 66 5.87 11.58 7.37
C PRO A 66 6.43 10.98 8.68
N LYS A 67 5.58 11.00 9.70
CA LYS A 67 5.86 10.51 11.06
C LYS A 67 4.69 9.69 11.57
N THR A 68 4.89 8.97 12.66
CA THR A 68 3.78 8.35 13.38
C THR A 68 3.00 9.44 14.13
N ILE A 69 1.68 9.51 13.89
CA ILE A 69 0.76 10.38 14.63
C ILE A 69 0.27 9.61 15.86
N ALA A 70 0.30 10.26 17.02
CA ALA A 70 -0.34 9.70 18.21
C ALA A 70 -1.87 9.85 18.07
N PRO A 71 -2.62 8.75 18.08
CA PRO A 71 -4.08 8.82 17.97
C PRO A 71 -4.71 9.20 19.31
N GLU A 72 -5.89 9.78 19.27
CA GLU A 72 -6.73 10.06 20.45
C GLU A 72 -7.32 8.76 21.03
N ARG A 73 -7.67 7.81 20.16
CA ARG A 73 -8.22 6.51 20.57
C ARG A 73 -7.66 5.37 19.75
N ARG A 74 -7.55 4.21 20.39
CA ARG A 74 -7.19 2.93 19.74
C ARG A 74 -8.21 1.87 20.12
N GLY A 75 -8.43 0.95 19.19
CA GLY A 75 -9.27 -0.21 19.43
C GLY A 75 -8.73 -1.46 18.75
N VAL A 76 -9.27 -2.58 19.19
CA VAL A 76 -9.07 -3.88 18.56
C VAL A 76 -10.43 -4.52 18.43
N THR A 77 -10.72 -5.11 17.28
CA THR A 77 -11.92 -5.91 17.06
C THR A 77 -11.57 -7.24 16.43
N LEU A 78 -12.49 -8.20 16.51
CA LEU A 78 -12.31 -9.48 15.85
C LEU A 78 -12.92 -9.42 14.45
N GLY A 79 -12.08 -9.64 13.45
CA GLY A 79 -12.48 -9.81 12.08
C GLY A 79 -12.85 -11.27 11.75
N ALA A 80 -12.94 -11.57 10.48
CA ALA A 80 -13.25 -12.89 9.98
C ALA A 80 -12.25 -13.94 10.52
N GLY A 81 -12.79 -15.10 10.96
CA GLY A 81 -11.97 -16.15 11.56
C GLY A 81 -11.36 -15.81 12.92
N GLY A 82 -11.87 -14.75 13.60
CA GLY A 82 -11.40 -14.33 14.92
C GLY A 82 -10.06 -13.60 14.93
N VAL A 83 -9.61 -13.09 13.80
CA VAL A 83 -8.35 -12.33 13.70
C VAL A 83 -8.50 -10.98 14.40
N ALA A 84 -7.57 -10.65 15.31
CA ALA A 84 -7.56 -9.36 15.98
C ALA A 84 -7.11 -8.25 15.01
N LEU A 85 -7.98 -7.29 14.75
CA LEU A 85 -7.77 -6.16 13.84
C LEU A 85 -7.60 -4.89 14.65
N ALA A 86 -6.49 -4.19 14.45
CA ALA A 86 -6.17 -2.95 15.12
C ALA A 86 -6.67 -1.76 14.31
N TRP A 87 -7.26 -0.80 15.01
CA TRP A 87 -7.66 0.49 14.44
C TRP A 87 -7.32 1.63 15.39
N GLU A 88 -7.27 2.83 14.84
CA GLU A 88 -7.04 4.06 15.60
C GLU A 88 -7.87 5.20 15.05
N GLU A 89 -8.04 6.23 15.88
CA GLU A 89 -8.89 7.36 15.61
C GLU A 89 -8.19 8.66 15.97
N CYS A 90 -8.34 9.64 15.09
CA CYS A 90 -7.83 11.00 15.25
C CYS A 90 -8.96 12.00 14.97
N GLY A 91 -8.95 13.14 15.69
CA GLY A 91 -9.89 14.25 15.49
C GLY A 91 -11.12 14.22 16.36
N PRO A 92 -12.06 15.17 16.16
CA PRO A 92 -13.23 15.34 17.04
C PRO A 92 -14.13 14.11 17.06
N ALA A 93 -14.43 13.59 18.24
CA ALA A 93 -15.21 12.37 18.41
C ALA A 93 -16.66 12.50 17.89
N ASP A 94 -17.20 13.72 17.92
CA ASP A 94 -18.59 14.02 17.54
C ASP A 94 -18.71 14.53 16.10
N ALA A 95 -17.65 14.47 15.30
CA ALA A 95 -17.67 14.85 13.90
C ALA A 95 -18.03 13.65 12.99
N PRO A 96 -18.54 13.90 11.76
CA PRO A 96 -18.72 12.85 10.75
C PRO A 96 -17.44 12.06 10.52
N ALA A 97 -17.57 10.75 10.31
CA ALA A 97 -16.42 9.88 10.23
C ALA A 97 -15.86 9.73 8.80
N ILE A 98 -14.53 9.59 8.71
CA ILE A 98 -13.83 9.17 7.50
C ILE A 98 -13.05 7.91 7.82
N LEU A 99 -13.45 6.77 7.24
CA LEU A 99 -12.77 5.48 7.42
C LEU A 99 -11.74 5.26 6.32
N LEU A 100 -10.46 5.15 6.70
CA LEU A 100 -9.31 5.02 5.82
C LEU A 100 -8.85 3.56 5.72
N CYS A 101 -8.81 3.02 4.51
CA CYS A 101 -8.42 1.65 4.20
C CYS A 101 -7.14 1.64 3.35
N HIS A 102 -6.02 1.16 3.89
CA HIS A 102 -4.72 1.17 3.23
C HIS A 102 -4.59 0.13 2.10
N GLY A 103 -3.52 0.20 1.31
CA GLY A 103 -3.22 -0.73 0.22
C GLY A 103 -2.51 -2.00 0.68
N TRP A 104 -2.35 -2.93 -0.26
CA TRP A 104 -1.58 -4.15 -0.07
C TRP A 104 -0.14 -3.85 0.35
N SER A 105 0.37 -4.59 1.33
CA SER A 105 1.70 -4.40 1.92
C SER A 105 1.95 -2.96 2.39
N LEU A 106 0.93 -2.33 2.95
CA LEU A 106 0.99 -1.05 3.64
C LEU A 106 0.41 -1.19 5.06
N THR A 107 0.42 -0.12 5.82
CA THR A 107 -0.21 -0.01 7.13
C THR A 107 -1.03 1.26 7.18
N GLN A 108 -1.85 1.40 8.23
CA GLN A 108 -2.64 2.63 8.46
C GLN A 108 -1.76 3.89 8.63
N GLU A 109 -0.47 3.75 8.87
CA GLU A 109 0.46 4.87 8.99
C GLU A 109 0.70 5.59 7.65
N ILE A 110 0.41 4.93 6.50
CA ILE A 110 0.52 5.55 5.17
C ILE A 110 -0.34 6.81 5.02
N TRP A 111 -1.39 6.91 5.84
CA TRP A 111 -2.34 8.01 5.87
C TRP A 111 -1.86 9.23 6.69
N TYR A 112 -0.56 9.40 6.89
CA TYR A 112 0.00 10.49 7.71
C TYR A 112 -0.56 11.87 7.36
N TYR A 113 -0.47 12.25 6.08
CA TYR A 113 -0.92 13.57 5.65
C TYR A 113 -2.44 13.72 5.70
N GLN A 114 -3.18 12.68 5.34
CA GLN A 114 -4.65 12.68 5.39
C GLN A 114 -5.15 12.75 6.83
N LYS A 115 -4.55 12.00 7.75
CA LYS A 115 -4.87 12.12 9.18
C LYS A 115 -4.60 13.53 9.67
N LYS A 116 -3.42 14.10 9.36
CA LYS A 116 -3.03 15.45 9.79
C LYS A 116 -3.95 16.56 9.25
N ALA A 117 -4.46 16.41 8.04
CA ALA A 117 -5.36 17.39 7.44
C ALA A 117 -6.81 17.19 7.91
N LEU A 118 -7.37 16.00 7.69
CA LEU A 118 -8.77 15.72 7.87
C LEU A 118 -9.19 15.67 9.34
N SER A 119 -8.29 15.28 10.28
CA SER A 119 -8.63 15.25 11.72
C SER A 119 -8.89 16.61 12.34
N LYS A 120 -8.68 17.69 11.63
CA LYS A 120 -9.06 19.03 12.10
C LYS A 120 -10.58 19.21 12.16
N ASN A 121 -11.32 18.59 11.24
CA ASN A 121 -12.75 18.77 11.05
C ASN A 121 -13.56 17.46 11.10
N TYR A 122 -12.90 16.32 10.93
CA TYR A 122 -13.55 15.01 10.82
C TYR A 122 -12.98 14.02 11.82
N ARG A 123 -13.77 13.05 12.20
CA ARG A 123 -13.36 11.88 12.97
C ARG A 123 -12.70 10.86 12.01
N VAL A 124 -11.36 10.85 11.95
CA VAL A 124 -10.60 10.02 11.03
C VAL A 124 -10.28 8.69 11.69
N ILE A 125 -10.80 7.61 11.14
CA ILE A 125 -10.58 6.24 11.59
C ILE A 125 -9.66 5.55 10.56
N ALA A 126 -8.58 4.95 11.02
CA ALA A 126 -7.68 4.17 10.17
C ALA A 126 -7.38 2.82 10.83
N TRP A 127 -7.24 1.77 10.04
CA TRP A 127 -7.05 0.42 10.54
C TRP A 127 -5.99 -0.32 9.75
N ASP A 128 -5.40 -1.33 10.38
CA ASP A 128 -4.46 -2.23 9.72
C ASP A 128 -5.20 -3.49 9.25
N MET A 129 -5.10 -3.81 7.96
CA MET A 129 -5.60 -5.09 7.43
C MET A 129 -4.91 -6.25 8.14
N ARG A 130 -5.55 -7.44 8.18
CA ARG A 130 -4.97 -8.65 8.75
C ARG A 130 -3.52 -8.86 8.31
N ALA A 131 -2.68 -9.34 9.20
CA ALA A 131 -1.25 -9.54 9.00
C ALA A 131 -0.44 -8.29 8.64
N ASN A 132 -1.00 -7.08 8.80
CA ASN A 132 -0.29 -5.82 8.59
C ASN A 132 -0.29 -4.99 9.87
N GLY A 133 0.77 -4.19 10.06
CA GLY A 133 0.90 -3.24 11.15
C GLY A 133 0.72 -3.88 12.52
N ARG A 134 -0.36 -3.51 13.22
CA ARG A 134 -0.70 -4.02 14.56
C ARG A 134 -1.80 -5.08 14.55
N SER A 135 -2.36 -5.42 13.39
CA SER A 135 -3.32 -6.50 13.25
C SER A 135 -2.64 -7.87 13.24
N ALA A 136 -3.33 -8.85 13.80
CA ALA A 136 -2.80 -10.21 13.91
C ALA A 136 -2.75 -10.93 12.56
N GLU A 137 -1.88 -11.93 12.46
CA GLU A 137 -1.86 -12.85 11.32
C GLU A 137 -3.01 -13.86 11.42
N PRO A 138 -3.63 -14.24 10.29
CA PRO A 138 -4.65 -15.29 10.29
C PRO A 138 -4.01 -16.66 10.51
N ILE A 139 -4.68 -17.49 11.32
CA ILE A 139 -4.19 -18.85 11.65
C ILE A 139 -4.24 -19.78 10.42
N ASN A 140 -5.19 -19.54 9.52
CA ASN A 140 -5.48 -20.38 8.36
C ASN A 140 -4.98 -19.81 7.02
N ASP A 141 -4.09 -18.82 7.05
CA ASP A 141 -3.58 -18.12 5.88
C ASP A 141 -4.67 -17.54 4.94
N ASP A 142 -5.89 -17.32 5.48
CA ASP A 142 -7.00 -16.76 4.68
C ASP A 142 -6.84 -15.24 4.53
N TYR A 143 -6.51 -14.83 3.32
CA TYR A 143 -6.39 -13.45 2.87
C TYR A 143 -7.27 -13.20 1.64
N SER A 144 -8.37 -13.94 1.53
CA SER A 144 -9.32 -13.80 0.41
C SER A 144 -9.99 -12.43 0.42
N VAL A 145 -10.47 -11.99 -0.75
CA VAL A 145 -11.21 -10.73 -0.89
C VAL A 145 -12.43 -10.72 0.03
N ASP A 146 -13.16 -11.84 0.11
CA ASP A 146 -14.34 -11.98 0.97
C ASP A 146 -13.97 -11.75 2.44
N THR A 147 -12.89 -12.35 2.89
CA THR A 147 -12.38 -12.20 4.26
C THR A 147 -11.97 -10.76 4.56
N LEU A 148 -11.30 -10.07 3.63
CA LEU A 148 -10.94 -8.66 3.77
C LEU A 148 -12.17 -7.74 3.82
N LEU A 149 -13.22 -8.07 3.10
CA LEU A 149 -14.50 -7.34 3.14
C LEU A 149 -15.21 -7.53 4.49
N PHE A 150 -15.25 -8.75 5.04
CA PHE A 150 -15.77 -8.98 6.40
C PHE A 150 -14.96 -8.28 7.48
N ASP A 151 -13.63 -8.21 7.33
CA ASP A 151 -12.78 -7.44 8.23
C ASP A 151 -13.13 -5.94 8.21
N MET A 152 -13.30 -5.39 7.01
CA MET A 152 -13.68 -3.99 6.83
C MET A 152 -15.04 -3.70 7.47
N ALA A 153 -16.02 -4.61 7.33
CA ALA A 153 -17.33 -4.47 7.97
C ALA A 153 -17.22 -4.54 9.51
N ALA A 154 -16.40 -5.45 10.04
CA ALA A 154 -16.14 -5.55 11.47
C ALA A 154 -15.51 -4.27 12.04
N ILE A 155 -14.57 -3.66 11.31
CA ILE A 155 -13.97 -2.37 11.67
C ILE A 155 -15.01 -1.25 11.61
N PHE A 156 -15.82 -1.20 10.55
CA PHE A 156 -16.89 -0.21 10.39
C PHE A 156 -17.84 -0.21 11.60
N ASP A 157 -18.32 -1.39 12.00
CA ASP A 157 -19.25 -1.56 13.09
C ASP A 157 -18.59 -1.29 14.46
N ALA A 158 -17.42 -1.83 14.73
CA ALA A 158 -16.73 -1.71 16.01
C ALA A 158 -16.23 -0.28 16.29
N SER A 159 -15.71 0.41 15.27
CA SER A 159 -15.29 1.80 15.38
C SER A 159 -16.49 2.76 15.47
N GLY A 160 -17.67 2.29 15.06
CA GLY A 160 -18.87 3.13 14.95
C GLY A 160 -18.73 4.20 13.88
N ALA A 161 -18.13 3.86 12.74
CA ALA A 161 -17.95 4.79 11.63
C ALA A 161 -19.29 5.38 11.13
N GLY A 162 -20.34 4.55 11.06
CA GLY A 162 -21.67 4.95 10.62
C GLY A 162 -22.58 5.57 11.68
N ARG A 163 -22.10 5.87 12.91
CA ARG A 163 -22.98 6.33 14.02
C ARG A 163 -23.40 7.80 13.94
N HIS A 164 -22.61 8.62 13.24
CA HIS A 164 -22.95 10.04 13.11
C HIS A 164 -24.21 10.21 12.24
N PRO A 165 -25.14 11.15 12.56
CA PRO A 165 -26.35 11.38 11.75
C PRO A 165 -26.03 11.72 10.28
N ASP A 166 -24.96 12.47 10.04
CA ASP A 166 -24.51 12.81 8.69
C ASP A 166 -23.77 11.64 8.00
N GLY A 167 -23.62 10.49 8.69
CA GLY A 167 -22.99 9.29 8.14
C GLY A 167 -21.47 9.35 8.12
N CYS A 168 -20.87 8.65 7.16
CA CYS A 168 -19.42 8.57 7.00
C CYS A 168 -18.97 8.52 5.54
N LEU A 169 -17.69 8.76 5.31
CA LEU A 169 -16.99 8.46 4.04
C LEU A 169 -16.11 7.22 4.19
N LEU A 170 -16.04 6.42 3.14
CA LEU A 170 -15.05 5.36 3.01
C LEU A 170 -13.98 5.79 2.00
N VAL A 171 -12.73 5.76 2.43
CA VAL A 171 -11.58 6.17 1.63
C VAL A 171 -10.62 4.99 1.55
N GLY A 172 -10.30 4.55 0.34
CA GLY A 172 -9.37 3.45 0.12
C GLY A 172 -8.22 3.84 -0.79
N HIS A 173 -7.05 3.22 -0.56
CA HIS A 173 -5.90 3.32 -1.44
C HIS A 173 -5.54 1.93 -1.98
N SER A 174 -5.27 1.82 -3.29
CA SER A 174 -4.83 0.57 -3.93
C SER A 174 -5.78 -0.60 -3.60
N LEU A 175 -5.32 -1.66 -2.93
CA LEU A 175 -6.20 -2.77 -2.49
C LEU A 175 -7.38 -2.26 -1.64
N GLY A 176 -7.16 -1.30 -0.73
CA GLY A 176 -8.25 -0.70 0.04
C GLY A 176 -9.30 -0.02 -0.85
N ALA A 177 -8.89 0.63 -1.94
CA ALA A 177 -9.80 1.21 -2.93
C ALA A 177 -10.52 0.12 -3.74
N MET A 178 -9.80 -0.96 -4.08
CA MET A 178 -10.38 -2.09 -4.80
C MET A 178 -11.54 -2.74 -4.02
N LEU A 179 -11.46 -2.78 -2.68
CA LEU A 179 -12.51 -3.38 -1.86
C LEU A 179 -13.83 -2.58 -1.84
N LEU A 180 -13.79 -1.25 -2.04
CA LEU A 180 -14.96 -0.38 -1.85
C LEU A 180 -16.16 -0.73 -2.74
N PRO A 181 -16.02 -1.04 -4.05
CA PRO A 181 -17.15 -1.43 -4.89
C PRO A 181 -17.85 -2.71 -4.41
N LEU A 182 -17.05 -3.72 -4.02
CA LEU A 182 -17.60 -4.98 -3.48
C LEU A 182 -18.19 -4.79 -2.09
N PHE A 183 -17.63 -3.89 -1.29
CA PHE A 183 -18.22 -3.51 0.00
C PHE A 183 -19.60 -2.87 -0.22
N ALA A 184 -19.72 -1.96 -1.19
CA ALA A 184 -20.98 -1.32 -1.52
C ALA A 184 -22.06 -2.34 -1.99
N GLU A 185 -21.67 -3.34 -2.74
CA GLU A 185 -22.56 -4.40 -3.21
C GLU A 185 -22.99 -5.34 -2.06
N ARG A 186 -22.06 -5.75 -1.20
CA ARG A 186 -22.27 -6.87 -0.27
C ARG A 186 -22.71 -6.46 1.14
N PHE A 187 -22.53 -5.20 1.52
CA PHE A 187 -22.85 -4.68 2.86
C PHE A 187 -23.86 -3.52 2.81
N PRO A 188 -25.09 -3.77 2.31
CA PRO A 188 -26.11 -2.72 2.13
C PRO A 188 -26.52 -2.07 3.45
N GLU A 189 -26.46 -2.79 4.59
CA GLU A 189 -26.80 -2.22 5.89
C GLU A 189 -25.78 -1.14 6.31
N GLN A 190 -24.48 -1.41 6.16
CA GLN A 190 -23.43 -0.43 6.43
C GLN A 190 -23.51 0.73 5.44
N MET A 191 -23.79 0.44 4.17
CA MET A 191 -23.90 1.45 3.11
C MET A 191 -25.01 2.47 3.33
N ARG A 192 -26.05 2.18 4.12
CA ARG A 192 -27.07 3.18 4.52
C ARG A 192 -26.47 4.38 5.26
N HIS A 193 -25.32 4.17 5.90
CA HIS A 193 -24.60 5.20 6.65
C HIS A 193 -23.44 5.82 5.88
N VAL A 194 -23.15 5.33 4.67
CA VAL A 194 -22.08 5.84 3.82
C VAL A 194 -22.61 6.93 2.90
N ARG A 195 -21.97 8.09 2.89
CA ARG A 195 -22.33 9.26 2.07
C ARG A 195 -21.51 9.39 0.81
N GLY A 196 -20.38 8.69 0.72
CA GLY A 196 -19.52 8.70 -0.46
C GLY A 196 -18.34 7.76 -0.33
N LEU A 197 -17.75 7.43 -1.46
CA LEU A 197 -16.56 6.59 -1.57
C LEU A 197 -15.43 7.40 -2.23
N ALA A 198 -14.23 7.37 -1.67
CA ALA A 198 -13.04 7.91 -2.34
C ALA A 198 -12.04 6.78 -2.63
N MET A 199 -11.71 6.58 -3.89
CA MET A 199 -10.87 5.49 -4.39
C MET A 199 -9.57 6.06 -4.96
N LEU A 200 -8.47 5.89 -4.21
CA LEU A 200 -7.14 6.37 -4.59
C LEU A 200 -6.35 5.23 -5.24
N ALA A 201 -5.95 5.40 -6.49
CA ALA A 201 -5.11 4.45 -7.23
C ALA A 201 -5.63 2.98 -7.13
N GLY A 202 -6.95 2.77 -7.25
CA GLY A 202 -7.60 1.47 -7.24
C GLY A 202 -7.81 0.89 -8.65
N THR A 203 -8.38 -0.32 -8.72
CA THR A 203 -8.85 -0.93 -9.98
C THR A 203 -10.07 -1.82 -9.72
N ASP A 204 -10.85 -2.03 -10.77
CA ASP A 204 -12.04 -2.89 -10.77
C ASP A 204 -11.75 -4.34 -11.20
N ARG A 205 -10.52 -4.66 -11.60
CA ARG A 205 -10.15 -5.92 -12.27
C ARG A 205 -8.83 -6.49 -11.74
N PRO A 206 -8.47 -7.74 -12.14
CA PRO A 206 -7.21 -8.37 -11.73
C PRO A 206 -6.00 -7.46 -12.01
N LEU A 207 -5.16 -7.27 -11.00
CA LEU A 207 -4.02 -6.36 -11.09
C LEU A 207 -3.07 -6.64 -12.26
N LEU A 208 -2.88 -7.93 -12.62
CA LEU A 208 -2.05 -8.30 -13.77
C LEU A 208 -2.64 -7.85 -15.12
N GLU A 209 -3.94 -7.59 -15.18
CA GLU A 209 -4.61 -7.09 -16.39
C GLU A 209 -4.45 -5.57 -16.56
N THR A 210 -4.20 -4.83 -15.46
CA THR A 210 -4.11 -3.37 -15.48
C THR A 210 -2.70 -2.87 -15.76
N MET A 211 -1.68 -3.54 -15.26
CA MET A 211 -0.31 -3.07 -15.29
C MET A 211 0.18 -2.73 -16.70
N ARG A 212 0.60 -1.48 -16.89
CA ARG A 212 1.06 -0.96 -18.17
C ARG A 212 2.25 -1.76 -18.71
N GLY A 213 2.12 -2.24 -19.96
CA GLY A 213 3.16 -3.02 -20.63
C GLY A 213 3.36 -4.45 -20.07
N ARG A 214 2.46 -4.94 -19.20
CA ARG A 214 2.61 -6.25 -18.53
C ARG A 214 1.39 -7.15 -18.56
N ARG A 215 0.36 -6.77 -19.29
CA ARG A 215 -0.87 -7.58 -19.46
C ARG A 215 -0.57 -9.01 -19.95
N TRP A 216 0.55 -9.22 -20.63
CA TRP A 216 1.02 -10.55 -21.04
C TRP A 216 1.35 -11.49 -19.85
N LEU A 217 1.49 -10.94 -18.63
CA LEU A 217 1.68 -11.73 -17.40
C LEU A 217 0.36 -12.33 -16.88
N ALA A 218 -0.79 -11.79 -17.23
CA ALA A 218 -2.08 -12.25 -16.72
C ALA A 218 -2.32 -13.75 -16.93
N PRO A 219 -2.02 -14.37 -18.09
CA PRO A 219 -2.17 -15.82 -18.28
C PRO A 219 -1.28 -16.66 -17.36
N THR A 220 -0.17 -16.10 -16.85
CA THR A 220 0.77 -16.84 -15.98
C THR A 220 0.34 -16.85 -14.52
N ARG A 221 -0.80 -16.21 -14.16
CA ARG A 221 -1.30 -16.08 -12.79
C ARG A 221 -1.28 -17.42 -12.03
N LYS A 222 -1.98 -18.42 -12.56
CA LYS A 222 -2.16 -19.72 -11.88
C LYS A 222 -0.88 -20.57 -11.86
N ILE A 223 -0.01 -20.42 -12.86
CA ILE A 223 1.18 -21.26 -13.05
C ILE A 223 2.39 -20.70 -12.30
N LEU A 224 2.49 -19.37 -12.19
CA LEU A 224 3.67 -18.71 -11.62
C LEU A 224 3.34 -17.91 -10.34
N TRP A 225 2.38 -17.01 -10.40
CA TRP A 225 2.17 -16.00 -9.36
C TRP A 225 1.47 -16.54 -8.12
N GLU A 226 0.43 -17.37 -8.28
CA GLU A 226 -0.24 -18.00 -7.14
C GLU A 226 0.67 -19.00 -6.39
N PRO A 227 1.41 -19.91 -7.09
CA PRO A 227 2.39 -20.75 -6.40
C PRO A 227 3.48 -19.95 -5.68
N LEU A 228 3.96 -18.86 -6.30
CA LEU A 228 4.94 -18.00 -5.67
C LEU A 228 4.42 -17.32 -4.41
N GLY A 229 3.19 -16.79 -4.43
CA GLY A 229 2.53 -16.23 -3.25
C GLY A 229 2.40 -17.25 -2.12
N LYS A 230 2.06 -18.50 -2.44
CA LYS A 230 2.00 -19.60 -1.47
C LYS A 230 3.38 -19.97 -0.92
N ILE A 231 4.44 -19.89 -1.72
CA ILE A 231 5.82 -20.12 -1.27
C ILE A 231 6.24 -19.03 -0.28
N LEU A 232 5.92 -17.76 -0.54
CA LEU A 232 6.17 -16.66 0.38
C LEU A 232 5.44 -16.86 1.70
N ALA A 233 4.18 -17.30 1.66
CA ALA A 233 3.39 -17.61 2.84
C ALA A 233 3.93 -18.80 3.64
N LYS A 234 4.47 -19.81 2.96
CA LYS A 234 4.99 -21.04 3.60
C LYS A 234 6.33 -20.83 4.33
N TRP A 235 7.18 -19.92 3.85
CA TRP A 235 8.50 -19.63 4.41
C TRP A 235 8.72 -18.12 4.65
N PRO A 236 7.82 -17.44 5.37
CA PRO A 236 7.84 -15.98 5.49
C PRO A 236 9.17 -15.47 6.05
N THR A 237 9.70 -16.08 7.10
CA THR A 237 10.94 -15.66 7.77
C THR A 237 12.14 -15.62 6.82
N LEU A 238 12.27 -16.60 5.92
CA LEU A 238 13.37 -16.63 4.94
C LEU A 238 13.33 -15.40 4.03
N PHE A 239 12.12 -15.05 3.54
CA PHE A 239 11.94 -13.92 2.64
C PHE A 239 12.01 -12.57 3.37
N GLU A 240 11.62 -12.52 4.66
CA GLU A 240 11.78 -11.34 5.50
C GLU A 240 13.26 -10.99 5.74
N ILE A 241 14.11 -11.99 5.97
CA ILE A 241 15.56 -11.79 6.04
C ILE A 241 16.06 -11.17 4.73
N GLY A 242 15.61 -11.69 3.60
CA GLY A 242 15.93 -11.15 2.29
C GLY A 242 15.44 -9.71 2.09
N ALA A 243 14.20 -9.41 2.48
CA ALA A 243 13.62 -8.06 2.39
C ALA A 243 14.41 -7.04 3.22
N ARG A 244 14.83 -7.42 4.43
CA ARG A 244 15.72 -6.60 5.28
C ARG A 244 17.08 -6.37 4.62
N GLY A 245 17.64 -7.39 3.96
CA GLY A 245 18.87 -7.26 3.18
C GLY A 245 18.73 -6.26 2.04
N ILE A 246 17.67 -6.36 1.26
CA ILE A 246 17.37 -5.43 0.15
C ILE A 246 17.17 -4.00 0.67
N TRP A 247 16.56 -3.81 1.83
CA TRP A 247 16.43 -2.52 2.47
C TRP A 247 17.79 -1.94 2.89
N GLN A 248 18.66 -2.75 3.53
CA GLN A 248 20.00 -2.30 3.96
C GLN A 248 20.87 -1.87 2.77
N THR A 249 20.76 -2.54 1.64
CA THR A 249 21.50 -2.18 0.43
C THR A 249 20.95 -0.95 -0.30
N GLY A 250 19.78 -0.44 0.10
CA GLY A 250 19.07 0.65 -0.59
C GLY A 250 18.36 0.23 -1.87
N CYS A 251 18.46 -1.04 -2.28
CA CYS A 251 17.74 -1.53 -3.47
C CYS A 251 16.23 -1.37 -3.34
N LEU A 252 15.70 -1.49 -2.12
CA LEU A 252 14.28 -1.25 -1.86
C LEU A 252 13.87 0.21 -2.13
N HIS A 253 14.70 1.18 -1.73
CA HIS A 253 14.45 2.60 -2.01
C HIS A 253 14.40 2.86 -3.52
N MET A 254 15.33 2.27 -4.28
CA MET A 254 15.35 2.36 -5.74
C MET A 254 14.11 1.71 -6.36
N ALA A 255 13.69 0.55 -5.83
CA ALA A 255 12.49 -0.13 -6.30
C ALA A 255 11.22 0.69 -6.11
N LEU A 256 11.11 1.38 -4.97
CA LEU A 256 9.99 2.27 -4.67
C LEU A 256 10.02 3.50 -5.58
N MET A 257 11.18 4.17 -5.73
CA MET A 257 11.35 5.33 -6.60
C MET A 257 10.88 5.10 -8.03
N TYR A 258 11.11 3.91 -8.59
CA TYR A 258 10.79 3.60 -9.98
C TYR A 258 9.55 2.73 -10.17
N GLY A 259 9.01 2.15 -9.10
CA GLY A 259 7.89 1.23 -9.17
C GLY A 259 6.58 1.76 -8.58
N LEU A 260 6.67 2.60 -7.56
CA LEU A 260 5.50 3.14 -6.86
C LEU A 260 5.48 4.67 -6.86
N HIS A 261 6.63 5.31 -6.67
CA HIS A 261 6.80 6.76 -6.83
C HIS A 261 7.12 7.13 -8.26
N CYS A 262 7.06 8.41 -8.61
CA CYS A 262 7.38 8.92 -9.93
C CYS A 262 8.22 10.21 -9.90
N GLY A 263 8.92 10.47 -8.80
CA GLY A 263 9.91 11.52 -8.70
C GLY A 263 9.46 12.78 -7.96
N ARG A 264 8.22 12.83 -7.46
CA ARG A 264 7.75 13.91 -6.57
C ARG A 264 8.01 13.60 -5.09
N GLU A 265 8.26 12.34 -4.77
CA GLU A 265 8.48 11.91 -3.40
C GLU A 265 9.69 12.57 -2.76
N SER A 266 9.55 12.94 -1.49
CA SER A 266 10.68 13.40 -0.69
C SER A 266 11.53 12.21 -0.20
N ARG A 267 12.73 12.53 0.30
CA ARG A 267 13.60 11.55 0.95
C ARG A 267 12.89 10.81 2.08
N GLY A 268 12.21 11.56 2.96
CA GLY A 268 11.52 10.97 4.09
C GLY A 268 10.31 10.16 3.69
N GLN A 269 9.57 10.55 2.65
CA GLN A 269 8.47 9.73 2.12
C GLN A 269 8.98 8.38 1.60
N ASN A 270 10.08 8.37 0.86
CA ASN A 270 10.68 7.12 0.37
C ASN A 270 11.26 6.27 1.51
N ASP A 271 11.99 6.86 2.46
CA ASP A 271 12.49 6.18 3.66
C ASP A 271 11.33 5.60 4.49
N PHE A 272 10.25 6.35 4.67
CA PHE A 272 9.07 5.96 5.43
C PHE A 272 8.41 4.71 4.85
N VAL A 273 8.22 4.65 3.54
CA VAL A 273 7.65 3.47 2.86
C VAL A 273 8.64 2.32 2.87
N ALA A 274 9.92 2.57 2.57
CA ALA A 274 10.95 1.53 2.50
C ALA A 274 11.16 0.82 3.85
N GLU A 275 11.18 1.56 4.96
CA GLU A 275 11.30 1.00 6.30
C GLU A 275 10.14 0.06 6.63
N ARG A 276 8.92 0.47 6.31
CA ARG A 276 7.72 -0.32 6.57
C ARG A 276 7.67 -1.57 5.68
N CYS A 277 7.93 -1.40 4.40
CA CYS A 277 8.02 -2.53 3.48
C CYS A 277 9.06 -3.59 3.90
N ALA A 278 10.17 -3.18 4.52
CA ALA A 278 11.18 -4.11 5.03
C ALA A 278 10.73 -4.91 6.26
N ARG A 279 9.64 -4.51 6.90
CA ARG A 279 9.08 -5.12 8.13
C ARG A 279 7.79 -5.87 7.91
N PHE A 280 7.25 -5.90 6.68
CA PHE A 280 6.01 -6.61 6.39
C PHE A 280 6.16 -8.12 6.52
N SER A 281 5.06 -8.75 6.92
CA SER A 281 4.92 -10.20 6.77
C SER A 281 4.99 -10.58 5.29
N MET A 282 5.98 -11.38 4.94
CA MET A 282 6.10 -11.89 3.57
C MET A 282 4.99 -12.89 3.25
N GLY A 283 4.40 -13.52 4.28
CA GLY A 283 3.20 -14.32 4.15
C GLY A 283 2.01 -13.47 3.68
N ALA A 284 1.71 -12.39 4.40
CA ALA A 284 0.65 -11.45 4.00
C ALA A 284 0.91 -10.83 2.62
N THR A 285 2.18 -10.53 2.30
CA THR A 285 2.57 -10.03 0.98
C THR A 285 2.24 -11.02 -0.13
N GLY A 286 2.55 -12.30 0.07
CA GLY A 286 2.25 -13.36 -0.90
C GLY A 286 0.75 -13.62 -1.08
N LEU A 287 0.01 -13.72 0.03
CA LEU A 287 -1.44 -13.97 0.01
C LEU A 287 -2.22 -12.77 -0.53
N GLY A 288 -1.82 -11.56 -0.15
CA GLY A 288 -2.41 -10.33 -0.69
C GLY A 288 -2.18 -10.17 -2.19
N ALA A 289 -1.02 -10.61 -2.71
CA ALA A 289 -0.78 -10.68 -4.15
C ALA A 289 -1.80 -11.59 -4.84
N ILE A 290 -2.07 -12.78 -4.28
CA ILE A 290 -3.06 -13.71 -4.81
C ILE A 290 -4.45 -13.06 -4.83
N ALA A 291 -4.84 -12.37 -3.76
CA ALA A 291 -6.10 -11.63 -3.69
C ALA A 291 -6.19 -10.56 -4.80
N CYS A 292 -5.17 -9.71 -4.95
CA CYS A 292 -5.12 -8.69 -6.00
C CYS A 292 -5.15 -9.26 -7.42
N PHE A 293 -4.51 -10.42 -7.65
CA PHE A 293 -4.48 -11.06 -8.97
C PHE A 293 -5.76 -11.82 -9.31
N GLY A 294 -6.57 -12.16 -8.31
CA GLY A 294 -7.87 -12.81 -8.48
C GLY A 294 -9.06 -11.86 -8.39
N PHE A 295 -8.80 -10.60 -8.06
CA PHE A 295 -9.83 -9.59 -7.81
C PHE A 295 -10.63 -9.25 -9.08
N ASP A 296 -11.94 -9.12 -8.93
CA ASP A 296 -12.83 -8.59 -9.97
C ASP A 296 -14.08 -7.94 -9.32
N ALA A 297 -14.26 -6.66 -9.58
CA ALA A 297 -15.39 -5.86 -9.08
C ALA A 297 -16.11 -5.12 -10.23
N ARG A 298 -15.88 -5.51 -11.47
CA ARG A 298 -16.46 -4.81 -12.63
C ARG A 298 -17.97 -4.72 -12.59
N GLU A 299 -18.64 -5.78 -12.13
CA GLU A 299 -20.10 -5.80 -12.04
C GLU A 299 -20.67 -5.00 -10.87
N ALA A 300 -19.85 -4.71 -9.85
CA ALA A 300 -20.26 -3.90 -8.71
C ALA A 300 -20.27 -2.38 -9.00
N LEU A 301 -19.45 -1.89 -9.95
CA LEU A 301 -19.35 -0.46 -10.24
C LEU A 301 -20.67 0.24 -10.56
N PRO A 302 -21.55 -0.32 -11.45
CA PRO A 302 -22.83 0.31 -11.76
C PRO A 302 -23.84 0.28 -10.61
N LEU A 303 -23.58 -0.54 -9.57
CA LEU A 303 -24.48 -0.70 -8.41
C LEU A 303 -24.18 0.32 -7.29
N ILE A 304 -23.10 1.09 -7.41
CA ILE A 304 -22.74 2.10 -6.41
C ILE A 304 -23.77 3.24 -6.50
N SER A 305 -24.48 3.49 -5.40
CA SER A 305 -25.57 4.45 -5.31
C SER A 305 -25.21 5.76 -4.61
N VAL A 306 -23.97 5.91 -4.18
CA VAL A 306 -23.44 7.12 -3.52
C VAL A 306 -22.40 7.80 -4.41
N PRO A 307 -22.12 9.10 -4.23
CA PRO A 307 -21.05 9.79 -4.95
C PRO A 307 -19.69 9.10 -4.81
N VAL A 308 -18.90 9.07 -5.89
CA VAL A 308 -17.56 8.47 -5.90
C VAL A 308 -16.52 9.47 -6.39
N LEU A 309 -15.45 9.65 -5.61
CA LEU A 309 -14.26 10.37 -6.02
C LEU A 309 -13.16 9.36 -6.39
N LEU A 310 -12.75 9.35 -7.66
CA LEU A 310 -11.62 8.58 -8.14
C LEU A 310 -10.40 9.49 -8.22
N MET A 311 -9.27 9.10 -7.64
CA MET A 311 -8.02 9.85 -7.68
C MET A 311 -6.86 8.97 -8.11
N THR A 312 -6.06 9.41 -9.09
CA THR A 312 -4.90 8.65 -9.59
C THR A 312 -3.77 9.57 -10.02
N GLY A 313 -2.53 9.06 -10.00
CA GLY A 313 -1.39 9.71 -10.62
C GLY A 313 -1.30 9.41 -12.13
N ASP A 314 -0.89 10.38 -12.94
CA ASP A 314 -0.76 10.20 -14.39
C ASP A 314 0.41 9.30 -14.80
N LEU A 315 1.33 9.06 -13.88
CA LEU A 315 2.48 8.17 -14.05
C LEU A 315 2.32 6.82 -13.31
N ASP A 316 1.15 6.54 -12.74
CA ASP A 316 0.88 5.24 -12.11
C ASP A 316 0.91 4.11 -13.15
N VAL A 317 1.95 3.29 -13.09
CA VAL A 317 2.13 2.15 -14.00
C VAL A 317 1.33 0.92 -13.56
N ASN A 318 0.85 0.88 -12.33
CA ASN A 318 0.06 -0.21 -11.76
C ASN A 318 -1.43 -0.03 -12.06
N MET A 319 -1.92 1.20 -11.89
CA MET A 319 -3.33 1.59 -12.08
C MET A 319 -3.42 2.73 -13.10
N PRO A 320 -3.18 2.45 -14.40
CA PRO A 320 -3.08 3.50 -15.42
C PRO A 320 -4.38 4.27 -15.62
N ILE A 321 -4.26 5.52 -16.09
CA ILE A 321 -5.38 6.46 -16.27
C ILE A 321 -6.53 5.85 -17.10
N GLU A 322 -6.20 5.03 -18.08
CA GLU A 322 -7.17 4.41 -18.98
C GLU A 322 -8.18 3.58 -18.17
N ILE A 323 -7.70 2.82 -17.18
CA ILE A 323 -8.55 2.02 -16.28
C ILE A 323 -9.40 2.92 -15.40
N GLN A 324 -8.83 4.03 -14.88
CA GLN A 324 -9.58 4.97 -14.05
C GLN A 324 -10.72 5.65 -14.83
N ARG A 325 -10.49 5.97 -16.10
CA ARG A 325 -11.54 6.50 -17.00
C ARG A 325 -12.64 5.49 -17.30
N GLU A 326 -12.26 4.22 -17.52
CA GLU A 326 -13.22 3.13 -17.71
C GLU A 326 -14.08 2.92 -16.46
N MET A 327 -13.48 2.94 -15.26
CA MET A 327 -14.21 2.86 -13.99
C MET A 327 -15.15 4.05 -13.81
N ALA A 328 -14.67 5.28 -14.01
CA ALA A 328 -15.49 6.49 -13.90
C ALA A 328 -16.69 6.48 -14.83
N ALA A 329 -16.53 5.95 -16.04
CA ALA A 329 -17.63 5.85 -17.01
C ALA A 329 -18.71 4.80 -16.63
N ARG A 330 -18.40 3.88 -15.71
CA ARG A 330 -19.32 2.82 -15.24
C ARG A 330 -20.01 3.15 -13.92
N ILE A 331 -19.49 4.10 -13.15
CA ILE A 331 -20.04 4.52 -11.86
C ILE A 331 -21.03 5.67 -12.10
N PRO A 332 -22.29 5.60 -11.60
CA PRO A 332 -23.33 6.57 -11.91
C PRO A 332 -23.01 8.02 -11.53
N ASP A 333 -22.42 8.27 -10.36
CA ASP A 333 -22.00 9.60 -9.87
C ASP A 333 -20.51 9.57 -9.53
N ALA A 334 -19.65 9.61 -10.56
CA ALA A 334 -18.20 9.56 -10.42
C ALA A 334 -17.54 10.89 -10.82
N GLU A 335 -16.66 11.36 -9.96
CA GLU A 335 -15.70 12.42 -10.23
C GLU A 335 -14.29 11.80 -10.37
N LEU A 336 -13.57 12.09 -11.45
CA LEU A 336 -12.21 11.62 -11.67
C LEU A 336 -11.21 12.76 -11.60
N VAL A 337 -10.29 12.69 -10.67
CA VAL A 337 -9.15 13.60 -10.52
C VAL A 337 -7.84 12.89 -10.89
N ILE A 338 -7.06 13.51 -11.76
CA ILE A 338 -5.77 12.99 -12.24
C ILE A 338 -4.67 13.95 -11.78
N HIS A 339 -3.83 13.49 -10.84
CA HIS A 339 -2.68 14.25 -10.35
C HIS A 339 -1.52 14.16 -11.33
N LYS A 340 -0.94 15.31 -11.67
CA LYS A 340 0.15 15.41 -12.64
C LYS A 340 1.50 15.07 -12.02
N ASN A 341 2.36 14.40 -12.82
CA ASN A 341 3.68 13.94 -12.39
C ASN A 341 3.64 13.14 -11.10
N CYS A 342 2.66 12.27 -10.93
CA CYS A 342 2.37 11.55 -9.71
C CYS A 342 2.25 10.06 -9.97
N GLY A 343 2.78 9.24 -9.07
CA GLY A 343 2.78 7.79 -9.15
C GLY A 343 1.62 7.13 -8.41
N HIS A 344 1.88 5.87 -8.00
CA HIS A 344 0.92 5.04 -7.29
C HIS A 344 0.65 5.51 -5.86
N LEU A 345 1.65 6.12 -5.20
CA LEU A 345 1.53 6.62 -3.83
C LEU A 345 1.11 8.11 -3.82
N ASN A 346 0.08 8.46 -4.57
CA ASN A 346 -0.43 9.82 -4.69
C ASN A 346 -0.77 10.46 -3.34
N LEU A 347 -1.24 9.67 -2.37
CA LEU A 347 -1.51 10.12 -0.99
C LEU A 347 -0.26 10.62 -0.25
N LEU A 348 0.94 10.29 -0.72
CA LEU A 348 2.22 10.80 -0.22
C LEU A 348 2.81 11.86 -1.17
N GLU A 349 2.91 11.55 -2.47
CA GLU A 349 3.59 12.40 -3.45
C GLU A 349 2.85 13.71 -3.73
N CYS A 350 1.52 13.64 -3.76
CA CYS A 350 0.62 14.76 -4.07
C CYS A 350 -0.33 15.03 -2.91
N TYR A 351 0.15 14.87 -1.66
CA TYR A 351 -0.69 14.86 -0.47
C TYR A 351 -1.53 16.14 -0.30
N ASP A 352 -1.01 17.30 -0.67
CA ASP A 352 -1.76 18.56 -0.59
C ASP A 352 -2.97 18.54 -1.52
N GLU A 353 -2.75 18.17 -2.79
CA GLU A 353 -3.80 18.04 -3.80
C GLU A 353 -4.82 16.96 -3.42
N VAL A 354 -4.34 15.83 -2.88
CA VAL A 354 -5.22 14.74 -2.38
C VAL A 354 -6.06 15.20 -1.20
N ASN A 355 -5.47 15.90 -0.23
CA ASN A 355 -6.20 16.42 0.95
C ASN A 355 -7.25 17.44 0.54
N GLU A 356 -6.91 18.42 -0.33
CA GLU A 356 -7.86 19.40 -0.84
C GLU A 356 -9.06 18.74 -1.53
N ASN A 357 -8.82 17.75 -2.37
CA ASN A 357 -9.91 17.02 -3.04
C ASN A 357 -10.75 16.19 -2.06
N LEU A 358 -10.12 15.56 -1.05
CA LEU A 358 -10.85 14.83 0.00
C LEU A 358 -11.69 15.76 0.87
N GLU A 359 -11.16 16.91 1.28
CA GLU A 359 -11.90 17.91 2.07
C GLU A 359 -13.10 18.46 1.28
N ARG A 360 -12.90 18.83 0.01
CA ARG A 360 -13.96 19.28 -0.89
C ARG A 360 -15.05 18.21 -1.07
N PHE A 361 -14.63 16.97 -1.28
CA PHE A 361 -15.55 15.84 -1.46
C PHE A 361 -16.33 15.54 -0.16
N ALA A 362 -15.66 15.59 0.98
CA ALA A 362 -16.28 15.41 2.28
C ALA A 362 -17.35 16.49 2.54
N ALA A 363 -17.04 17.76 2.31
CA ALA A 363 -18.01 18.85 2.43
C ALA A 363 -19.23 18.60 1.52
N ARG A 364 -19.04 18.25 0.25
CA ARG A 364 -20.13 17.91 -0.69
C ARG A 364 -21.02 16.77 -0.14
N CYS A 365 -20.42 15.74 0.47
CA CYS A 365 -21.15 14.56 0.90
C CYS A 365 -21.86 14.72 2.25
N PHE A 366 -21.36 15.59 3.13
CA PHE A 366 -21.92 15.79 4.46
C PHE A 366 -22.87 17.00 4.54
N GLU A 367 -22.75 17.98 3.62
CA GLU A 367 -23.58 19.20 3.60
C GLU A 367 -24.75 19.11 2.60
N GLY A 368 -24.76 18.11 1.73
CA GLY A 368 -25.81 17.86 0.73
C GLY A 368 -26.77 16.80 1.20
#